data_be59c60565cfe4cfed4caebbe5daf9df
#
_entry.id   be59c60565cfe4cfed4caebbe5daf9df
#
_cell.length_a   1.000
_cell.length_b   1.000
_cell.length_c   1.000
_cell.angle_alpha   90.00
_cell.angle_beta   90.00
_cell.angle_gamma   90.00
#
_symmetry.space_group_name_H-M   'P 1'
#
loop_
_entity.id
_entity.type
_entity.pdbx_description
1 polymer ?
#
loop_
_entity_poly.entity_id
_entity_poly.type
_entity_poly.pdbx_seq_one_letter_code
_entity_poly.pdbx_strand_id
1 'polypeptide(L)'
;MVRYAIECARELGMSFALTMGPGWDFGGFWVPPEHRSKCLACGWTDAEGGTTFEGELPGYVRPKDKGAIPWIDEKPLAWTAPDSNQVIAVVAGRIRGEGLEEESLTDLSALVKGNALRWKVPPGQWRLMAFRLLYTGQKNSAQDYEPENWVIDHYNREAVAAYCSFLGNTFGGTFGEHFGKTVDSFFSDSFEVAPLWNTLLWSNDLLRAFRARMGYDFTRYLPAIWFSVGEKTARLRYDLNAFLHATVMDTFFAPFTEWCEKHQVQARLQPHYRFSDEVIEAAGRVPRPETEISTARFETIADPRKATVSGARFYGRETVSCEAY
;
A
#
# COMPACT_ATOMS: atom_id res chain seq x y z
N MET A 1 -11.66 -20.24 24.32
CA MET A 1 -12.36 -20.67 23.08
C MET A 1 -11.37 -21.15 22.02
N VAL A 2 -10.43 -20.35 21.52
CA VAL A 2 -9.48 -20.76 20.45
C VAL A 2 -8.66 -22.01 20.82
N ARG A 3 -8.07 -22.08 22.02
CA ARG A 3 -7.36 -23.28 22.48
C ARG A 3 -8.22 -24.54 22.41
N TYR A 4 -9.45 -24.47 22.88
CA TYR A 4 -10.38 -25.59 22.79
C TYR A 4 -10.64 -26.03 21.34
N ALA A 5 -10.84 -25.10 20.43
CA ALA A 5 -11.02 -25.40 19.01
C ALA A 5 -9.79 -26.07 18.38
N ILE A 6 -8.56 -25.62 18.74
CA ILE A 6 -7.32 -26.26 18.31
C ILE A 6 -7.21 -27.68 18.86
N GLU A 7 -7.58 -27.91 20.12
CA GLU A 7 -7.55 -29.24 20.75
C GLU A 7 -8.56 -30.20 20.09
N CYS A 8 -9.79 -29.73 19.82
CA CYS A 8 -10.78 -30.52 19.08
C CYS A 8 -10.29 -30.85 17.66
N ALA A 9 -9.71 -29.87 16.95
CA ALA A 9 -9.14 -30.11 15.62
C ALA A 9 -8.05 -31.21 15.68
N ARG A 10 -7.16 -31.14 16.67
CA ARG A 10 -6.12 -32.16 16.90
C ARG A 10 -6.72 -33.56 17.12
N GLU A 11 -7.75 -33.66 17.98
CA GLU A 11 -8.41 -34.95 18.28
C GLU A 11 -9.10 -35.54 17.06
N LEU A 12 -9.61 -34.68 16.17
CA LEU A 12 -10.28 -35.09 14.93
C LEU A 12 -9.30 -35.27 13.75
N GLY A 13 -8.00 -35.07 13.95
CA GLY A 13 -7.01 -35.16 12.87
C GLY A 13 -7.13 -34.05 11.83
N MET A 14 -7.68 -32.89 12.22
CA MET A 14 -7.85 -31.71 11.37
C MET A 14 -6.74 -30.68 11.57
N SER A 15 -6.46 -29.91 10.52
CA SER A 15 -5.64 -28.70 10.63
C SER A 15 -6.45 -27.51 11.14
N PHE A 16 -5.76 -26.53 11.70
CA PHE A 16 -6.33 -25.28 12.17
C PHE A 16 -5.50 -24.09 11.63
N ALA A 17 -6.17 -23.12 10.99
CA ALA A 17 -5.55 -21.88 10.58
C ALA A 17 -5.89 -20.75 11.55
N LEU A 18 -4.91 -19.92 11.88
CA LEU A 18 -5.12 -18.68 12.64
C LEU A 18 -5.08 -17.49 11.69
N THR A 19 -5.98 -16.54 11.87
CA THR A 19 -5.94 -15.28 11.10
C THR A 19 -4.87 -14.36 11.69
N MET A 20 -4.05 -13.77 10.80
CA MET A 20 -3.00 -12.83 11.19
C MET A 20 -3.58 -11.42 11.35
N GLY A 21 -4.44 -11.25 12.32
CA GLY A 21 -5.04 -9.98 12.68
C GLY A 21 -6.53 -10.06 12.97
N PRO A 22 -7.11 -8.95 13.46
CA PRO A 22 -8.52 -8.89 13.83
C PRO A 22 -9.48 -8.71 12.64
N GLY A 23 -8.97 -8.52 11.43
CA GLY A 23 -9.75 -8.33 10.21
C GLY A 23 -8.84 -8.20 9.00
N TRP A 24 -9.41 -7.85 7.82
CA TRP A 24 -8.61 -7.63 6.63
C TRP A 24 -7.86 -6.32 6.68
N ASP A 25 -6.74 -6.32 6.01
CA ASP A 25 -5.52 -5.57 6.16
C ASP A 25 -4.87 -5.71 7.55
N PHE A 26 -3.57 -5.91 7.54
CA PHE A 26 -2.80 -5.92 8.77
C PHE A 26 -2.94 -4.60 9.50
N GLY A 27 -3.41 -4.65 10.73
CA GLY A 27 -3.66 -3.45 11.53
C GLY A 27 -4.03 -3.79 12.96
N GLY A 28 -4.00 -2.78 13.82
CA GLY A 28 -4.36 -2.94 15.22
C GLY A 28 -4.05 -1.69 16.04
N PHE A 29 -4.58 -1.66 17.27
CA PHE A 29 -4.38 -0.53 18.21
C PHE A 29 -2.92 -0.37 18.66
N TRP A 30 -2.11 -1.41 18.50
CA TRP A 30 -0.68 -1.42 18.85
C TRP A 30 0.23 -0.84 17.75
N VAL A 31 -0.33 -0.45 16.59
CA VAL A 31 0.45 0.07 15.45
C VAL A 31 0.87 1.51 15.75
N PRO A 32 2.18 1.75 15.94
CA PRO A 32 2.67 3.09 16.22
C PRO A 32 2.56 4.00 14.98
N PRO A 33 2.52 5.32 15.15
CA PRO A 33 2.32 6.27 14.04
C PRO A 33 3.28 6.07 12.86
N GLU A 34 4.56 5.82 13.11
CA GLU A 34 5.58 5.61 12.07
C GLU A 34 5.31 4.39 11.19
N HIS A 35 4.61 3.38 11.72
CA HIS A 35 4.24 2.15 11.00
C HIS A 35 2.86 2.21 10.34
N ARG A 36 2.11 3.31 10.45
CA ARG A 36 0.78 3.43 9.84
C ARG A 36 0.87 3.64 8.34
N SER A 37 -0.14 3.15 7.63
CA SER A 37 -0.27 3.27 6.18
C SER A 37 -0.24 4.72 5.71
N LYS A 38 0.49 4.98 4.63
CA LYS A 38 0.73 6.30 4.07
C LYS A 38 0.38 6.36 2.59
N CYS A 39 0.18 7.58 2.11
CA CYS A 39 -0.02 7.85 0.68
C CYS A 39 0.71 9.13 0.25
N LEU A 40 1.05 9.18 -1.02
CA LEU A 40 1.60 10.36 -1.68
C LEU A 40 0.45 11.18 -2.27
N ALA A 41 0.37 12.43 -1.85
CA ALA A 41 -0.58 13.41 -2.35
C ALA A 41 0.11 14.49 -3.16
N CYS A 42 -0.58 15.07 -4.15
CA CYS A 42 -0.11 16.19 -4.95
C CYS A 42 -1.05 17.39 -4.78
N GLY A 43 -0.52 18.49 -4.26
CA GLY A 43 -1.14 19.80 -4.36
C GLY A 43 -0.49 20.59 -5.49
N TRP A 44 -1.26 21.41 -6.22
CA TRP A 44 -0.69 22.21 -7.28
C TRP A 44 -1.34 23.59 -7.41
N THR A 45 -0.61 24.50 -8.03
CA THR A 45 -1.07 25.81 -8.47
C THR A 45 -0.37 26.21 -9.76
N ASP A 46 -1.04 26.99 -10.59
CA ASP A 46 -0.45 27.50 -11.82
C ASP A 46 0.18 28.88 -11.59
N ALA A 47 1.28 29.16 -12.27
CA ALA A 47 2.07 30.36 -12.14
C ALA A 47 2.44 30.95 -13.51
N GLU A 48 2.35 32.27 -13.63
CA GLU A 48 2.65 33.01 -14.86
C GLU A 48 4.15 33.28 -14.98
N GLY A 49 4.70 33.04 -16.16
CA GLY A 49 6.09 33.25 -16.45
C GLY A 49 6.51 34.72 -16.40
N GLY A 50 7.77 34.96 -16.02
CA GLY A 50 8.34 36.29 -15.82
C GLY A 50 8.02 36.89 -14.46
N THR A 51 7.20 36.23 -13.63
CA THR A 51 6.89 36.62 -12.24
C THR A 51 7.81 35.94 -11.24
N THR A 52 7.66 36.26 -9.98
CA THR A 52 8.25 35.52 -8.87
C THR A 52 7.11 34.89 -8.05
N PHE A 53 7.09 33.57 -7.99
CA PHE A 53 6.25 32.88 -7.01
C PHE A 53 6.90 33.06 -5.63
N GLU A 54 6.14 33.58 -4.69
CA GLU A 54 6.57 33.71 -3.29
C GLU A 54 5.38 33.46 -2.38
N GLY A 55 5.42 32.37 -1.66
CA GLY A 55 4.28 31.97 -0.82
C GLY A 55 4.37 30.53 -0.32
N GLU A 56 3.29 30.10 0.29
CA GLU A 56 3.15 28.72 0.77
C GLU A 56 3.02 27.75 -0.40
N LEU A 57 3.54 26.54 -0.17
CA LEU A 57 3.39 25.44 -1.11
C LEU A 57 1.92 25.02 -1.22
N PRO A 58 1.43 24.67 -2.43
CA PRO A 58 0.08 24.19 -2.61
C PRO A 58 -0.18 22.94 -1.78
N GLY A 59 -1.30 22.94 -1.07
CA GLY A 59 -1.74 21.80 -0.25
C GLY A 59 -2.56 20.79 -1.07
N TYR A 60 -2.62 19.56 -0.60
CA TYR A 60 -3.58 18.59 -1.11
C TYR A 60 -5.00 19.01 -0.71
N VAL A 61 -5.90 19.03 -1.69
CA VAL A 61 -7.32 19.34 -1.47
C VAL A 61 -8.13 18.08 -1.75
N ARG A 62 -8.77 17.54 -0.70
CA ARG A 62 -9.71 16.43 -0.86
C ARG A 62 -10.96 16.96 -1.59
N PRO A 63 -11.42 16.32 -2.68
CA PRO A 63 -12.66 16.68 -3.32
C PRO A 63 -13.85 16.55 -2.37
N LYS A 64 -14.67 17.59 -2.22
CA LYS A 64 -15.81 17.61 -1.30
C LYS A 64 -16.91 16.61 -1.67
N ASP A 65 -17.03 16.29 -2.96
CA ASP A 65 -18.14 15.50 -3.53
C ASP A 65 -17.79 14.03 -3.74
N LYS A 66 -16.57 13.63 -3.37
CA LYS A 66 -16.14 12.24 -3.46
C LYS A 66 -16.14 11.66 -2.06
N GLY A 67 -17.16 10.89 -1.76
CA GLY A 67 -17.23 10.09 -0.54
C GLY A 67 -15.94 9.31 -0.32
N ALA A 68 -15.70 8.92 0.91
CA ALA A 68 -14.74 7.87 1.19
C ALA A 68 -15.05 6.66 0.28
N ILE A 69 -14.04 5.85 0.01
CA ILE A 69 -14.27 4.56 -0.63
C ILE A 69 -15.41 3.88 0.14
N PRO A 70 -16.43 3.29 -0.52
CA PRO A 70 -17.70 2.91 0.12
C PRO A 70 -17.63 2.08 1.40
N TRP A 71 -16.49 1.50 1.70
CA TRP A 71 -16.22 0.74 2.92
C TRP A 71 -15.16 1.36 3.85
N ILE A 72 -14.67 2.54 3.54
CA ILE A 72 -13.90 3.35 4.47
C ILE A 72 -14.85 4.41 5.00
N ASP A 73 -15.10 4.35 6.30
CA ASP A 73 -16.07 5.13 7.07
C ASP A 73 -16.27 6.58 6.57
N GLU A 74 -17.54 7.01 6.47
CA GLU A 74 -17.96 8.35 6.02
C GLU A 74 -17.51 9.48 6.95
N LYS A 75 -16.97 9.16 8.12
CA LYS A 75 -16.46 10.18 9.05
C LYS A 75 -15.23 10.85 8.45
N PRO A 76 -15.19 12.20 8.41
CA PRO A 76 -13.99 12.89 8.01
C PRO A 76 -12.87 12.46 8.96
N LEU A 77 -11.89 11.74 8.41
CA LEU A 77 -10.68 11.39 9.12
C LEU A 77 -10.09 12.69 9.65
N ALA A 78 -10.06 12.81 10.96
CA ALA A 78 -9.41 13.94 11.60
C ALA A 78 -7.91 13.86 11.24
N TRP A 79 -7.49 14.71 10.34
CA TRP A 79 -6.11 14.90 9.92
C TRP A 79 -5.30 15.56 11.04
N THR A 80 -5.16 14.92 12.16
CA THR A 80 -4.61 15.54 13.37
C THR A 80 -3.20 15.07 13.73
N ALA A 81 -2.55 14.30 12.90
CA ALA A 81 -1.15 13.98 13.13
C ALA A 81 -0.26 15.07 12.52
N PRO A 82 0.49 15.85 13.31
CA PRO A 82 1.38 16.91 12.82
C PRO A 82 2.40 16.43 11.78
N ASP A 83 2.81 15.16 11.87
CA ASP A 83 3.82 14.55 11.01
C ASP A 83 3.26 13.98 9.70
N SER A 84 1.94 14.08 9.48
CA SER A 84 1.25 13.51 8.31
C SER A 84 1.27 14.41 7.07
N ASN A 85 2.08 15.47 7.02
CA ASN A 85 2.11 16.46 5.94
C ASN A 85 3.55 16.78 5.51
N GLN A 86 4.40 15.78 5.48
CA GLN A 86 5.80 15.93 5.11
C GLN A 86 5.93 16.22 3.61
N VAL A 87 6.58 17.31 3.25
CA VAL A 87 6.94 17.59 1.85
C VAL A 87 8.05 16.62 1.42
N ILE A 88 7.76 15.83 0.39
CA ILE A 88 8.70 14.86 -0.20
C ILE A 88 9.50 15.51 -1.33
N ALA A 89 8.81 16.27 -2.20
CA ALA A 89 9.39 16.95 -3.32
C ALA A 89 8.52 18.14 -3.77
N VAL A 90 9.15 19.07 -4.44
CA VAL A 90 8.46 20.15 -5.14
C VAL A 90 8.97 20.20 -6.57
N VAL A 91 8.07 20.07 -7.54
CA VAL A 91 8.43 20.06 -8.96
C VAL A 91 7.63 21.10 -9.70
N ALA A 92 8.24 21.81 -10.62
CA ALA A 92 7.55 22.67 -11.57
C ALA A 92 7.67 22.10 -13.00
N GLY A 93 6.61 22.30 -13.81
CA GLY A 93 6.61 21.92 -15.21
C GLY A 93 5.86 22.96 -16.05
N ARG A 94 6.35 23.27 -17.25
CA ARG A 94 5.68 24.18 -18.18
C ARG A 94 4.43 23.48 -18.73
N ILE A 95 3.29 24.19 -18.69
CA ILE A 95 2.02 23.68 -19.19
C ILE A 95 2.06 23.65 -20.73
N ARG A 96 1.65 22.51 -21.30
CA ARG A 96 1.53 22.30 -22.74
C ARG A 96 0.23 21.53 -23.03
N GLY A 97 -0.76 22.22 -23.58
CA GLY A 97 -2.09 21.64 -23.73
C GLY A 97 -2.68 21.22 -22.39
N GLU A 98 -3.12 19.98 -22.28
CA GLU A 98 -3.69 19.42 -21.04
C GLU A 98 -2.59 18.82 -20.09
N GLY A 99 -1.34 18.78 -20.52
CA GLY A 99 -0.23 18.18 -19.80
C GLY A 99 0.90 19.15 -19.50
N LEU A 100 2.07 18.56 -19.23
CA LEU A 100 3.30 19.27 -18.95
C LEU A 100 4.37 18.88 -20.00
N GLU A 101 5.26 19.81 -20.30
CA GLU A 101 6.39 19.57 -21.15
C GLU A 101 7.51 18.88 -20.36
N GLU A 102 7.92 17.68 -20.80
CA GLU A 102 8.85 16.83 -20.07
C GLU A 102 10.20 17.51 -19.77
N GLU A 103 10.77 18.15 -20.78
CA GLU A 103 12.09 18.79 -20.69
C GLU A 103 12.11 19.96 -19.70
N SER A 104 10.93 20.52 -19.40
CA SER A 104 10.77 21.63 -18.46
C SER A 104 10.68 21.18 -17.00
N LEU A 105 10.44 19.90 -16.75
CA LEU A 105 10.28 19.39 -15.38
C LEU A 105 11.52 19.67 -14.55
N THR A 106 11.35 20.46 -13.50
CA THR A 106 12.43 20.94 -12.65
C THR A 106 12.13 20.66 -11.20
N ASP A 107 13.04 19.99 -10.51
CA ASP A 107 12.99 19.79 -9.06
C ASP A 107 13.38 21.09 -8.35
N LEU A 108 12.47 21.62 -7.55
CA LEU A 108 12.61 22.84 -6.76
C LEU A 108 12.74 22.55 -5.26
N SER A 109 12.83 21.30 -4.86
CA SER A 109 12.83 20.89 -3.44
C SER A 109 13.91 21.58 -2.63
N ALA A 110 15.08 21.82 -3.22
CA ALA A 110 16.19 22.52 -2.56
C ALA A 110 15.92 24.01 -2.23
N LEU A 111 14.91 24.61 -2.89
CA LEU A 111 14.52 26.01 -2.66
C LEU A 111 13.46 26.15 -1.55
N VAL A 112 12.91 25.05 -1.07
CA VAL A 112 11.84 25.04 -0.06
C VAL A 112 12.40 25.39 1.32
N LYS A 113 11.72 26.30 2.01
CA LYS A 113 12.01 26.68 3.40
C LYS A 113 10.76 26.48 4.26
N GLY A 114 10.77 25.44 5.09
CA GLY A 114 9.56 25.04 5.84
C GLY A 114 8.44 24.65 4.88
N ASN A 115 7.34 25.41 4.83
CA ASN A 115 6.22 25.21 3.90
C ASN A 115 6.13 26.30 2.81
N ALA A 116 7.19 27.05 2.57
CA ALA A 116 7.21 28.16 1.62
C ALA A 116 8.30 28.00 0.57
N LEU A 117 8.05 28.60 -0.59
CA LEU A 117 8.97 28.63 -1.73
C LEU A 117 9.06 30.05 -2.29
N ARG A 118 10.26 30.46 -2.63
CA ARG A 118 10.48 31.62 -3.51
C ARG A 118 11.18 31.14 -4.77
N TRP A 119 10.50 31.33 -5.91
CA TRP A 119 10.97 30.85 -7.20
C TRP A 119 10.68 31.84 -8.31
N LYS A 120 11.72 32.20 -9.08
CA LYS A 120 11.57 33.03 -10.29
C LYS A 120 11.04 32.17 -11.43
N VAL A 121 9.78 32.39 -11.83
CA VAL A 121 9.08 31.60 -12.84
C VAL A 121 9.66 31.92 -14.23
N PRO A 122 10.19 30.92 -14.98
CA PRO A 122 10.65 31.14 -16.34
C PRO A 122 9.48 31.54 -17.28
N PRO A 123 9.77 32.09 -18.50
CA PRO A 123 8.73 32.46 -19.45
C PRO A 123 7.78 31.31 -19.80
N GLY A 124 6.48 31.61 -19.93
CA GLY A 124 5.42 30.64 -20.21
C GLY A 124 4.48 30.40 -19.03
N GLN A 125 3.56 29.49 -19.19
CA GLN A 125 2.62 29.08 -18.12
C GLN A 125 3.20 27.86 -17.43
N TRP A 126 3.25 27.87 -16.11
CA TRP A 126 3.88 26.82 -15.30
C TRP A 126 2.92 26.27 -14.28
N ARG A 127 3.07 24.98 -13.96
CA ARG A 127 2.42 24.34 -12.82
C ARG A 127 3.45 24.02 -11.76
N LEU A 128 3.25 24.55 -10.56
CA LEU A 128 4.01 24.23 -9.36
C LEU A 128 3.27 23.16 -8.60
N MET A 129 3.95 22.06 -8.29
CA MET A 129 3.38 20.88 -7.64
C MET A 129 4.18 20.56 -6.39
N ALA A 130 3.49 20.38 -5.26
CA ALA A 130 4.08 19.92 -4.01
C ALA A 130 3.58 18.52 -3.69
N PHE A 131 4.51 17.60 -3.55
CA PHE A 131 4.25 16.19 -3.23
C PHE A 131 4.45 15.97 -1.73
N ARG A 132 3.42 15.41 -1.10
CA ARG A 132 3.37 15.27 0.35
C ARG A 132 3.05 13.85 0.76
N LEU A 133 3.73 13.40 1.81
CA LEU A 133 3.41 12.14 2.47
C LEU A 133 2.33 12.38 3.52
N LEU A 134 1.23 11.68 3.40
CA LEU A 134 0.08 11.75 4.30
C LEU A 134 -0.22 10.36 4.86
N TYR A 135 -0.79 10.27 6.06
CA TYR A 135 -1.40 9.02 6.51
C TYR A 135 -2.69 8.76 5.74
N THR A 136 -2.95 7.50 5.38
CA THR A 136 -4.24 7.11 4.78
C THR A 136 -5.38 7.27 5.76
N GLY A 137 -5.08 7.11 7.05
CA GLY A 137 -6.07 7.08 8.11
C GLY A 137 -6.96 5.82 8.07
N GLN A 138 -6.63 4.85 7.23
CA GLN A 138 -7.37 3.62 7.13
C GLN A 138 -7.27 2.82 8.44
N LYS A 139 -8.41 2.27 8.82
CA LYS A 139 -8.54 1.31 9.92
C LYS A 139 -8.92 -0.04 9.34
N ASN A 140 -8.52 -1.12 10.01
CA ASN A 140 -8.92 -2.44 9.55
C ASN A 140 -10.40 -2.72 9.81
N SER A 141 -10.91 -3.81 9.28
CA SER A 141 -12.34 -4.16 9.34
C SER A 141 -12.90 -4.39 10.74
N ALA A 142 -12.04 -4.54 11.76
CA ALA A 142 -12.46 -4.69 13.16
C ALA A 142 -12.59 -3.36 13.93
N GLN A 143 -12.64 -2.22 13.24
CA GLN A 143 -12.69 -0.88 13.86
C GLN A 143 -13.88 -0.67 14.81
N ASP A 144 -14.98 -1.40 14.62
CA ASP A 144 -16.16 -1.31 15.50
C ASP A 144 -15.88 -1.85 16.91
N TYR A 145 -14.90 -2.76 17.03
CA TYR A 145 -14.49 -3.33 18.32
C TYR A 145 -13.34 -2.54 18.96
N GLU A 146 -12.48 -1.97 18.14
CA GLU A 146 -11.32 -1.18 18.59
C GLU A 146 -11.10 0.00 17.63
N PRO A 147 -11.52 1.23 18.02
CA PRO A 147 -11.48 2.40 17.13
C PRO A 147 -10.08 2.80 16.65
N GLU A 148 -9.02 2.39 17.34
CA GLU A 148 -7.64 2.72 17.00
C GLU A 148 -6.91 1.63 16.18
N ASN A 149 -7.66 0.75 15.52
CA ASN A 149 -7.13 -0.33 14.68
C ASN A 149 -6.51 0.19 13.36
N TRP A 150 -5.39 0.87 13.44
CA TRP A 150 -4.71 1.46 12.28
C TRP A 150 -4.09 0.40 11.38
N VAL A 151 -4.32 0.53 10.07
CA VAL A 151 -3.67 -0.31 9.06
C VAL A 151 -2.19 0.04 8.96
N ILE A 152 -1.32 -0.98 8.86
CA ILE A 152 0.12 -0.80 8.76
C ILE A 152 0.55 -0.36 7.36
N ASP A 153 1.76 0.18 7.27
CA ASP A 153 2.43 0.50 6.03
C ASP A 153 3.01 -0.77 5.38
N HIS A 154 2.30 -1.34 4.42
CA HIS A 154 2.70 -2.55 3.70
C HIS A 154 3.91 -2.33 2.78
N TYR A 155 4.28 -1.09 2.48
CA TYR A 155 5.52 -0.74 1.78
C TYR A 155 6.72 -0.56 2.73
N ASN A 156 6.52 -0.79 4.02
CA ASN A 156 7.56 -0.73 5.04
C ASN A 156 7.83 -2.11 5.64
N ARG A 157 8.97 -2.73 5.27
CA ARG A 157 9.36 -4.05 5.77
C ARG A 157 9.44 -4.12 7.29
N GLU A 158 9.91 -3.05 7.94
CA GLU A 158 10.02 -3.00 9.40
C GLU A 158 8.65 -3.00 10.06
N ALA A 159 7.68 -2.26 9.50
CA ALA A 159 6.31 -2.24 9.99
C ALA A 159 5.66 -3.64 9.91
N VAL A 160 5.83 -4.34 8.79
CA VAL A 160 5.32 -5.71 8.62
C VAL A 160 6.02 -6.69 9.56
N ALA A 161 7.34 -6.64 9.67
CA ALA A 161 8.10 -7.51 10.56
C ALA A 161 7.74 -7.28 12.04
N ALA A 162 7.57 -6.01 12.46
CA ALA A 162 7.13 -5.67 13.81
C ALA A 162 5.71 -6.18 14.09
N TYR A 163 4.81 -6.05 13.11
CA TYR A 163 3.44 -6.56 13.19
C TYR A 163 3.43 -8.09 13.37
N CYS A 164 4.12 -8.81 12.49
CA CYS A 164 4.24 -10.27 12.58
C CYS A 164 4.86 -10.71 13.91
N SER A 165 5.88 -9.99 14.41
CA SER A 165 6.52 -10.29 15.69
C SER A 165 5.57 -10.08 16.87
N PHE A 166 4.80 -8.98 16.89
CA PHE A 166 3.86 -8.69 17.96
C PHE A 166 2.78 -9.77 18.06
N LEU A 167 2.06 -10.03 16.97
CA LEU A 167 1.02 -11.07 16.94
C LEU A 167 1.60 -12.46 17.13
N GLY A 168 2.71 -12.75 16.49
CA GLY A 168 3.38 -14.03 16.61
C GLY A 168 3.83 -14.34 18.02
N ASN A 169 4.38 -13.38 18.75
CA ASN A 169 4.72 -13.55 20.16
C ASN A 169 3.45 -13.78 21.01
N THR A 170 2.37 -13.07 20.70
CA THR A 170 1.08 -13.23 21.39
C THR A 170 0.50 -14.64 21.15
N PHE A 171 0.42 -15.06 19.89
CA PHE A 171 -0.07 -16.39 19.54
C PHE A 171 0.90 -17.50 19.98
N GLY A 172 2.21 -17.30 19.80
CA GLY A 172 3.24 -18.25 20.21
C GLY A 172 3.27 -18.49 21.70
N GLY A 173 3.11 -17.43 22.52
CA GLY A 173 2.99 -17.55 23.97
C GLY A 173 1.73 -18.29 24.43
N THR A 174 0.69 -18.33 23.59
CA THR A 174 -0.60 -18.95 23.93
C THR A 174 -0.80 -20.32 23.29
N PHE A 175 -0.34 -20.51 22.04
CA PHE A 175 -0.63 -21.69 21.19
C PHE A 175 0.62 -22.29 20.54
N GLY A 176 1.83 -21.82 20.87
CA GLY A 176 3.06 -22.20 20.17
C GLY A 176 3.35 -23.69 20.15
N GLU A 177 2.88 -24.45 21.14
CA GLU A 177 3.00 -25.91 21.18
C GLU A 177 2.27 -26.61 20.04
N HIS A 178 1.31 -25.94 19.41
CA HIS A 178 0.52 -26.46 18.29
C HIS A 178 1.07 -26.03 16.92
N PHE A 179 2.04 -25.09 16.86
CA PHE A 179 2.61 -24.61 15.60
C PHE A 179 3.36 -25.72 14.86
N GLY A 180 3.18 -25.79 13.55
CA GLY A 180 3.73 -26.86 12.71
C GLY A 180 3.12 -28.25 12.95
N LYS A 181 2.05 -28.31 13.72
CA LYS A 181 1.28 -29.52 14.03
C LYS A 181 -0.19 -29.30 13.67
N THR A 182 -1.02 -29.04 14.67
CA THR A 182 -2.45 -28.76 14.45
C THR A 182 -2.66 -27.36 13.84
N VAL A 183 -1.92 -26.36 14.33
CA VAL A 183 -1.88 -25.03 13.68
C VAL A 183 -0.87 -25.10 12.54
N ASP A 184 -1.36 -25.24 11.32
CA ASP A 184 -0.54 -25.46 10.13
C ASP A 184 -0.30 -24.18 9.32
N SER A 185 -1.11 -23.14 9.51
CA SER A 185 -1.04 -21.92 8.72
C SER A 185 -1.52 -20.69 9.45
N PHE A 186 -1.01 -19.54 9.02
CA PHE A 186 -1.55 -18.23 9.34
C PHE A 186 -2.15 -17.61 8.09
N PHE A 187 -3.39 -17.16 8.22
CA PHE A 187 -4.15 -16.54 7.16
C PHE A 187 -3.99 -15.02 7.18
N SER A 188 -3.70 -14.46 6.04
CA SER A 188 -3.85 -13.03 5.74
C SER A 188 -4.91 -12.89 4.67
N ASP A 189 -5.91 -12.11 4.97
CA ASP A 189 -6.99 -11.74 4.06
C ASP A 189 -6.47 -10.91 2.88
N SER A 190 -7.38 -10.48 2.00
CA SER A 190 -7.07 -9.70 0.81
C SER A 190 -6.33 -8.40 1.11
N PHE A 191 -5.49 -7.99 0.16
CA PHE A 191 -4.81 -6.70 0.23
C PHE A 191 -5.76 -5.58 -0.20
N GLU A 192 -6.36 -4.91 0.80
CA GLU A 192 -7.34 -3.85 0.57
C GLU A 192 -6.88 -2.47 1.06
N VAL A 193 -5.57 -2.30 1.23
CA VAL A 193 -5.02 -1.01 1.62
C VAL A 193 -5.37 0.05 0.60
N ALA A 194 -6.03 1.10 1.05
CA ALA A 194 -6.58 2.12 0.19
C ALA A 194 -5.89 3.47 0.39
N PRO A 195 -5.45 4.11 -0.69
CA PRO A 195 -5.01 5.49 -0.62
C PRO A 195 -6.22 6.42 -0.47
N LEU A 196 -5.96 7.64 -0.07
CA LEU A 196 -6.96 8.70 -0.12
C LEU A 196 -7.34 9.01 -1.57
N TRP A 197 -8.46 9.72 -1.74
CA TRP A 197 -8.90 10.11 -3.09
C TRP A 197 -7.80 10.87 -3.84
N ASN A 198 -7.56 10.45 -5.08
CA ASN A 198 -6.54 11.03 -5.97
C ASN A 198 -5.12 11.08 -5.36
N THR A 199 -4.78 10.07 -4.55
CA THR A 199 -3.45 9.86 -4.02
C THR A 199 -2.96 8.46 -4.40
N LEU A 200 -1.68 8.16 -4.15
CA LEU A 200 -1.08 6.86 -4.42
C LEU A 200 -0.54 6.30 -3.10
N LEU A 201 -0.74 5.01 -2.83
CA LEU A 201 -0.09 4.36 -1.70
C LEU A 201 1.42 4.58 -1.76
N TRP A 202 1.99 4.99 -0.64
CA TRP A 202 3.38 5.38 -0.56
C TRP A 202 3.97 5.12 0.82
N SER A 203 5.31 5.08 0.90
CA SER A 203 6.04 5.00 2.16
C SER A 203 7.25 5.92 2.17
N ASN A 204 7.88 6.03 3.32
CA ASN A 204 9.16 6.72 3.44
C ASN A 204 10.19 6.07 2.50
N ASP A 205 11.15 6.86 2.05
CA ASP A 205 12.31 6.38 1.26
C ASP A 205 12.01 5.73 -0.09
N LEU A 206 10.75 5.68 -0.57
CA LEU A 206 10.44 5.01 -1.84
C LEU A 206 11.16 5.66 -3.05
N LEU A 207 11.39 6.97 -3.06
CA LEU A 207 12.18 7.60 -4.14
C LEU A 207 13.64 7.11 -4.13
N ARG A 208 14.23 6.95 -2.96
CA ARG A 208 15.59 6.40 -2.84
C ARG A 208 15.63 4.93 -3.27
N ALA A 209 14.65 4.14 -2.84
CA ALA A 209 14.51 2.75 -3.24
C ALA A 209 14.25 2.60 -4.74
N PHE A 210 13.40 3.45 -5.32
CA PHE A 210 13.15 3.49 -6.76
C PHE A 210 14.45 3.73 -7.54
N ARG A 211 15.22 4.75 -7.16
CA ARG A 211 16.50 5.05 -7.80
C ARG A 211 17.47 3.85 -7.73
N ALA A 212 17.54 3.19 -6.59
CA ALA A 212 18.41 2.03 -6.43
C ALA A 212 18.00 0.85 -7.31
N ARG A 213 16.69 0.61 -7.48
CA ARG A 213 16.16 -0.53 -8.24
C ARG A 213 16.07 -0.26 -9.73
N MET A 214 15.59 0.93 -10.12
CA MET A 214 15.29 1.28 -11.50
C MET A 214 16.43 1.99 -12.22
N GLY A 215 17.47 2.43 -11.48
CA GLY A 215 18.67 3.04 -12.03
C GLY A 215 18.57 4.52 -12.38
N TYR A 216 17.44 5.19 -12.11
CA TYR A 216 17.28 6.62 -12.34
C TYR A 216 16.43 7.29 -11.25
N ASP A 217 16.54 8.62 -11.14
CA ASP A 217 15.80 9.40 -10.14
C ASP A 217 14.40 9.76 -10.66
N PHE A 218 13.35 9.35 -9.92
CA PHE A 218 11.96 9.60 -10.26
C PHE A 218 11.45 10.95 -9.74
N THR A 219 12.19 11.66 -8.91
CA THR A 219 11.73 12.87 -8.21
C THR A 219 11.13 13.90 -9.18
N ARG A 220 11.86 14.27 -10.24
CA ARG A 220 11.35 15.22 -11.22
C ARG A 220 10.18 14.68 -12.06
N TYR A 221 9.97 13.37 -12.09
CA TYR A 221 8.91 12.68 -12.83
C TYR A 221 7.66 12.38 -11.99
N LEU A 222 7.64 12.71 -10.71
CA LEU A 222 6.45 12.59 -9.86
C LEU A 222 5.18 13.18 -10.50
N PRO A 223 5.24 14.31 -11.23
CA PRO A 223 4.08 14.81 -11.97
C PRO A 223 3.40 13.80 -12.89
N ALA A 224 4.16 12.85 -13.47
CA ALA A 224 3.61 11.83 -14.37
C ALA A 224 2.53 10.95 -13.73
N ILE A 225 2.46 10.87 -12.41
CA ILE A 225 1.43 10.13 -11.68
C ILE A 225 0.05 10.74 -11.96
N TRP A 226 -0.06 12.06 -11.95
CA TRP A 226 -1.34 12.80 -12.09
C TRP A 226 -1.55 13.45 -13.46
N PHE A 227 -0.47 13.84 -14.13
CA PHE A 227 -0.50 14.61 -15.37
C PHE A 227 0.18 13.86 -16.51
N SER A 228 -0.20 14.19 -17.75
CA SER A 228 0.62 13.81 -18.89
C SER A 228 1.91 14.65 -18.90
N VAL A 229 3.04 14.02 -19.08
CA VAL A 229 4.35 14.66 -19.23
C VAL A 229 4.96 14.34 -20.61
N GLY A 230 4.12 14.30 -21.64
CA GLY A 230 4.51 13.95 -23.01
C GLY A 230 4.57 12.44 -23.24
N GLU A 231 5.36 12.04 -24.23
CA GLU A 231 5.41 10.65 -24.74
C GLU A 231 5.90 9.64 -23.69
N LYS A 232 6.71 10.06 -22.74
CA LYS A 232 7.24 9.17 -21.70
C LYS A 232 6.23 8.82 -20.59
N THR A 233 5.06 9.46 -20.56
CA THR A 233 4.08 9.26 -19.47
C THR A 233 3.75 7.80 -19.22
N ALA A 234 3.43 7.06 -20.27
CA ALA A 234 3.07 5.64 -20.16
C ALA A 234 4.24 4.80 -19.62
N ARG A 235 5.46 5.06 -20.09
CA ARG A 235 6.66 4.36 -19.63
C ARG A 235 6.97 4.67 -18.16
N LEU A 236 6.89 5.93 -17.75
CA LEU A 236 7.14 6.35 -16.36
C LEU A 236 6.13 5.70 -15.41
N ARG A 237 4.86 5.65 -15.78
CA ARG A 237 3.81 4.98 -15.00
C ARG A 237 4.03 3.48 -14.92
N TYR A 238 4.44 2.85 -16.01
CA TYR A 238 4.79 1.43 -16.01
C TYR A 238 5.97 1.14 -15.08
N ASP A 239 7.06 1.90 -15.19
CA ASP A 239 8.25 1.73 -14.36
C ASP A 239 7.91 1.91 -12.87
N LEU A 240 7.06 2.91 -12.53
CA LEU A 240 6.60 3.11 -11.16
C LEU A 240 5.74 1.95 -10.66
N ASN A 241 4.79 1.48 -11.45
CA ASN A 241 3.93 0.36 -11.06
C ASN A 241 4.74 -0.93 -10.87
N ALA A 242 5.67 -1.23 -11.78
CA ALA A 242 6.57 -2.37 -11.64
C ALA A 242 7.45 -2.27 -10.39
N PHE A 243 7.93 -1.07 -10.06
CA PHE A 243 8.67 -0.82 -8.82
C PHE A 243 7.80 -1.04 -7.57
N LEU A 244 6.60 -0.46 -7.53
CA LEU A 244 5.70 -0.58 -6.39
C LEU A 244 5.29 -2.02 -6.15
N HIS A 245 4.96 -2.77 -7.22
CA HIS A 245 4.68 -4.19 -7.14
C HIS A 245 5.85 -4.96 -6.52
N ALA A 246 7.03 -4.82 -7.10
CA ALA A 246 8.21 -5.50 -6.59
C ALA A 246 8.53 -5.12 -5.12
N THR A 247 8.27 -3.86 -4.75
CA THR A 247 8.49 -3.40 -3.38
C THR A 247 7.58 -4.11 -2.40
N VAL A 248 6.29 -4.22 -2.68
CA VAL A 248 5.37 -4.89 -1.74
C VAL A 248 5.65 -6.40 -1.66
N MET A 249 6.14 -7.03 -2.73
CA MET A 249 6.64 -8.41 -2.66
C MET A 249 7.77 -8.54 -1.62
N ASP A 250 8.69 -7.57 -1.58
CA ASP A 250 9.84 -7.57 -0.69
C ASP A 250 9.50 -7.09 0.73
N THR A 251 8.48 -6.22 0.88
CA THR A 251 8.19 -5.56 2.16
C THR A 251 7.00 -6.15 2.92
N PHE A 252 6.09 -6.84 2.23
CA PHE A 252 4.93 -7.48 2.85
C PHE A 252 4.93 -8.99 2.69
N PHE A 253 4.97 -9.50 1.45
CA PHE A 253 4.88 -10.94 1.21
C PHE A 253 6.07 -11.70 1.82
N ALA A 254 7.28 -11.23 1.57
CA ALA A 254 8.48 -11.89 2.07
C ALA A 254 8.55 -11.93 3.61
N PRO A 255 8.44 -10.80 4.34
CA PRO A 255 8.54 -10.87 5.81
C PRO A 255 7.42 -11.67 6.47
N PHE A 256 6.21 -11.66 5.92
CA PHE A 256 5.13 -12.51 6.43
C PHE A 256 5.43 -14.00 6.20
N THR A 257 5.86 -14.36 5.00
CA THR A 257 6.25 -15.74 4.68
C THR A 257 7.44 -16.20 5.52
N GLU A 258 8.49 -15.39 5.62
CA GLU A 258 9.67 -15.66 6.44
C GLU A 258 9.33 -15.88 7.92
N TRP A 259 8.39 -15.05 8.44
CA TRP A 259 7.91 -15.22 9.80
C TRP A 259 7.18 -16.56 9.98
N CYS A 260 6.29 -16.92 9.05
CA CYS A 260 5.57 -18.20 9.08
C CYS A 260 6.54 -19.39 9.01
N GLU A 261 7.52 -19.37 8.09
CA GLU A 261 8.53 -20.41 7.95
C GLU A 261 9.35 -20.61 9.23
N LYS A 262 9.79 -19.50 9.84
CA LYS A 262 10.51 -19.53 11.11
C LYS A 262 9.72 -20.22 12.23
N HIS A 263 8.40 -20.14 12.18
CA HIS A 263 7.51 -20.75 13.17
C HIS A 263 6.93 -22.09 12.72
N GLN A 264 7.46 -22.66 11.62
CA GLN A 264 7.06 -23.96 11.06
C GLN A 264 5.57 -24.03 10.66
N VAL A 265 4.98 -22.90 10.28
CA VAL A 265 3.63 -22.77 9.76
C VAL A 265 3.67 -22.23 8.34
N GLN A 266 2.59 -22.39 7.58
CA GLN A 266 2.53 -21.86 6.22
C GLN A 266 1.86 -20.48 6.21
N ALA A 267 2.37 -19.58 5.38
CA ALA A 267 1.64 -18.37 5.01
C ALA A 267 0.52 -18.73 4.05
N ARG A 268 -0.71 -18.41 4.40
CA ARG A 268 -1.91 -18.48 3.58
C ARG A 268 -2.40 -17.07 3.33
N LEU A 269 -2.48 -16.62 2.08
CA LEU A 269 -2.74 -15.22 1.75
C LEU A 269 -3.52 -15.09 0.44
N GLN A 270 -4.46 -14.14 0.41
CA GLN A 270 -5.18 -13.73 -0.78
C GLN A 270 -4.37 -12.67 -1.55
N PRO A 271 -3.77 -13.01 -2.72
CA PRO A 271 -2.89 -12.10 -3.47
C PRO A 271 -3.69 -11.20 -4.44
N HIS A 272 -4.83 -10.69 -4.03
CA HIS A 272 -5.74 -9.83 -4.79
C HIS A 272 -6.47 -8.92 -3.79
N TYR A 273 -7.13 -8.08 -4.21
CA TYR A 273 -7.87 -7.13 -4.79
C TYR A 273 -7.11 -5.86 -5.26
N ARG A 274 -6.73 -4.93 -4.39
CA ARG A 274 -6.13 -3.63 -4.74
C ARG A 274 -4.64 -3.71 -5.07
N PHE A 275 -4.17 -4.91 -5.13
CA PHE A 275 -2.85 -5.21 -5.56
C PHE A 275 -2.78 -5.10 -7.08
N SER A 276 -1.69 -4.53 -7.57
CA SER A 276 -1.47 -4.35 -9.00
C SER A 276 -1.74 -5.63 -9.80
N ASP A 277 -1.75 -5.52 -11.11
CA ASP A 277 -2.12 -6.53 -12.10
C ASP A 277 -1.28 -7.84 -12.07
N GLU A 278 -0.39 -8.01 -11.08
CA GLU A 278 0.58 -9.11 -10.99
C GLU A 278 0.17 -10.24 -10.02
N VAL A 279 -1.12 -10.56 -9.98
CA VAL A 279 -1.67 -11.63 -9.12
C VAL A 279 -0.95 -12.99 -9.33
N ILE A 280 -0.49 -13.26 -10.55
CA ILE A 280 0.22 -14.49 -10.89
C ILE A 280 1.54 -14.60 -10.12
N GLU A 281 2.35 -13.54 -10.09
CA GLU A 281 3.59 -13.52 -9.32
C GLU A 281 3.29 -13.57 -7.83
N ALA A 282 2.35 -12.77 -7.36
CA ALA A 282 1.97 -12.70 -5.97
C ALA A 282 1.52 -14.08 -5.44
N ALA A 283 0.67 -14.79 -6.17
CA ALA A 283 0.29 -16.16 -5.84
C ALA A 283 1.47 -17.13 -5.79
N GLY A 284 2.47 -16.92 -6.66
CA GLY A 284 3.70 -17.70 -6.65
C GLY A 284 4.61 -17.46 -5.44
N ARG A 285 4.52 -16.28 -4.82
CA ARG A 285 5.33 -15.92 -3.64
C ARG A 285 4.83 -16.53 -2.34
N VAL A 286 3.57 -16.94 -2.30
CA VAL A 286 2.92 -17.47 -1.10
C VAL A 286 2.94 -19.00 -1.11
N PRO A 287 3.33 -19.70 -0.02
CA PRO A 287 3.26 -21.16 0.06
C PRO A 287 1.85 -21.71 -0.17
N ARG A 288 0.83 -21.08 0.40
CA ARG A 288 -0.59 -21.44 0.22
C ARG A 288 -1.38 -20.22 -0.24
N PRO A 289 -1.38 -19.91 -1.56
CA PRO A 289 -2.18 -18.81 -2.09
C PRO A 289 -3.68 -19.14 -1.94
N GLU A 290 -4.45 -18.11 -1.66
CA GLU A 290 -5.91 -18.22 -1.53
C GLU A 290 -6.60 -17.36 -2.56
N THR A 291 -7.74 -17.80 -3.01
CA THR A 291 -8.68 -17.00 -3.79
C THR A 291 -10.00 -16.84 -3.04
N GLU A 292 -10.90 -16.03 -3.56
CA GLU A 292 -12.20 -15.77 -2.95
C GLU A 292 -13.33 -15.99 -3.97
N ILE A 293 -14.45 -16.56 -3.53
CA ILE A 293 -15.67 -16.72 -4.32
C ILE A 293 -16.82 -16.04 -3.59
N SER A 294 -17.24 -14.88 -4.07
CA SER A 294 -18.48 -14.24 -3.67
C SER A 294 -19.60 -14.59 -4.66
N THR A 295 -20.74 -15.01 -4.16
CA THR A 295 -21.92 -15.34 -4.99
C THR A 295 -22.45 -14.15 -5.79
N ALA A 296 -22.23 -12.93 -5.30
CA ALA A 296 -22.74 -11.71 -5.94
C ALA A 296 -21.95 -11.26 -7.19
N ARG A 297 -20.82 -11.88 -7.51
CA ARG A 297 -19.89 -11.41 -8.56
C ARG A 297 -19.51 -12.48 -9.59
N PHE A 298 -20.28 -13.53 -9.72
CA PHE A 298 -19.97 -14.64 -10.64
C PHE A 298 -19.84 -14.24 -12.10
N GLU A 299 -20.50 -13.17 -12.53
CA GLU A 299 -20.60 -12.82 -13.95
C GLU A 299 -19.48 -11.91 -14.46
N THR A 300 -18.78 -11.21 -13.59
CA THR A 300 -17.87 -10.13 -14.02
C THR A 300 -16.38 -10.36 -13.83
N ILE A 301 -15.98 -11.36 -13.03
CA ILE A 301 -14.56 -11.55 -12.71
C ILE A 301 -14.18 -13.02 -12.81
N ALA A 302 -13.92 -13.47 -14.04
CA ALA A 302 -13.27 -14.77 -14.26
C ALA A 302 -11.82 -14.82 -13.72
N ASP A 303 -11.25 -13.74 -13.28
CA ASP A 303 -9.83 -13.50 -13.43
C ASP A 303 -8.92 -13.61 -12.22
N PRO A 304 -9.18 -13.01 -11.04
CA PRO A 304 -8.26 -13.17 -9.91
C PRO A 304 -8.17 -14.63 -9.46
N ARG A 305 -9.26 -15.36 -9.53
CA ARG A 305 -9.32 -16.78 -9.17
C ARG A 305 -8.48 -17.63 -10.12
N LYS A 306 -8.70 -17.46 -11.42
CA LYS A 306 -7.92 -18.16 -12.44
C LYS A 306 -6.46 -17.73 -12.40
N ALA A 307 -6.19 -16.43 -12.21
CA ALA A 307 -4.84 -15.90 -12.08
C ALA A 307 -4.13 -16.49 -10.86
N THR A 308 -4.81 -16.55 -9.70
CA THR A 308 -4.25 -17.16 -8.48
C THR A 308 -3.93 -18.64 -8.70
N VAL A 309 -4.85 -19.42 -9.25
CA VAL A 309 -4.62 -20.84 -9.54
C VAL A 309 -3.54 -21.03 -10.59
N SER A 310 -3.51 -20.19 -11.63
CA SER A 310 -2.48 -20.24 -12.67
C SER A 310 -1.10 -19.90 -12.11
N GLY A 311 -1.01 -18.86 -11.27
CA GLY A 311 0.21 -18.48 -10.58
C GLY A 311 0.69 -19.60 -9.65
N ALA A 312 -0.20 -20.15 -8.83
CA ALA A 312 0.12 -21.27 -7.97
C ALA A 312 0.73 -22.46 -8.76
N ARG A 313 0.10 -22.85 -9.85
CA ARG A 313 0.60 -23.95 -10.72
C ARG A 313 1.93 -23.61 -11.39
N PHE A 314 2.04 -22.39 -11.90
CA PHE A 314 3.27 -21.95 -12.58
C PHE A 314 4.49 -21.97 -11.66
N TYR A 315 4.29 -21.61 -10.39
CA TYR A 315 5.34 -21.60 -9.37
C TYR A 315 5.41 -22.88 -8.53
N GLY A 316 4.71 -23.95 -8.93
CA GLY A 316 4.78 -25.26 -8.27
C GLY A 316 4.16 -25.29 -6.87
N ARG A 317 3.14 -24.48 -6.61
CA ARG A 317 2.37 -24.54 -5.36
C ARG A 317 1.35 -25.68 -5.44
N GLU A 318 1.36 -26.55 -4.44
CA GLU A 318 0.54 -27.77 -4.45
C GLU A 318 -0.92 -27.51 -4.05
N THR A 319 -1.14 -26.50 -3.23
CA THR A 319 -2.46 -26.21 -2.65
C THR A 319 -2.87 -24.76 -2.90
N VAL A 320 -4.10 -24.59 -3.36
CA VAL A 320 -4.79 -23.29 -3.40
C VAL A 320 -6.03 -23.42 -2.53
N SER A 321 -6.20 -22.51 -1.59
CA SER A 321 -7.44 -22.41 -0.81
C SER A 321 -8.41 -21.42 -1.44
N CYS A 322 -9.66 -21.47 -1.00
CA CYS A 322 -10.70 -20.57 -1.48
C CYS A 322 -11.62 -20.20 -0.32
N GLU A 323 -11.75 -18.91 -0.08
CA GLU A 323 -12.84 -18.37 0.73
C GLU A 323 -14.12 -18.36 -0.12
N ALA A 324 -15.19 -18.93 0.43
CA ALA A 324 -16.47 -19.04 -0.26
C ALA A 324 -17.61 -18.58 0.65
N TYR A 325 -18.41 -17.60 0.20
CA TYR A 325 -19.56 -17.05 0.93
C TYR A 325 -20.69 -16.58 0.02
#